data_1ff1d5d4b4632e61a47488ded7988b04
#
_entry.id   1ff1d5d4b4632e61a47488ded7988b04
#
_cell.length_a   1.000
_cell.length_b   1.000
_cell.length_c   1.000
_cell.angle_alpha   90.00
_cell.angle_beta   90.00
_cell.angle_gamma   90.00
#
_symmetry.space_group_name_H-M   'P 1'
#
loop_
_entity.id
_entity.type
_entity.pdbx_description
1 polymer ?
#
loop_
_entity_poly.entity_id
_entity_poly.type
_entity_poly.pdbx_seq_one_letter_code
_entity_poly.pdbx_strand_id
1 'polypeptide(L)'
;MSFESLLAKCSELLGAVETLAAVAARLRLAHDGISADARLQSQLDRIVDLVEPNLLEGLDHAQQAVVLADISTTLRQSLDFLEDPSRPPGWHHDDPAVLDSQGRASKHIISRIQAIATKRSRLAELLRQPGAFLDIGTGVG
;
A
#
# COMPACT_ATOMS: atom_id res chain seq x y z
N MET A 1 -13.71 13.40 25.21
CA MET A 1 -13.81 12.04 24.65
C MET A 1 -13.73 11.06 25.82
N SER A 2 -14.68 10.14 25.99
CA SER A 2 -14.60 9.14 27.06
C SER A 2 -13.69 7.98 26.63
N PHE A 3 -13.29 7.16 27.60
CA PHE A 3 -12.49 5.95 27.33
C PHE A 3 -13.26 4.96 26.42
N GLU A 4 -14.55 4.80 26.65
CA GLU A 4 -15.41 3.93 25.82
C GLU A 4 -15.50 4.42 24.37
N SER A 5 -15.59 5.75 24.18
CA SER A 5 -15.59 6.35 22.84
C SER A 5 -14.26 6.12 22.12
N LEU A 6 -13.14 6.22 22.85
CA LEU A 6 -11.81 5.91 22.29
C LEU A 6 -11.70 4.44 21.89
N LEU A 7 -12.13 3.52 22.78
CA LEU A 7 -12.10 2.08 22.47
C LEU A 7 -12.95 1.72 21.26
N ALA A 8 -14.14 2.27 21.14
CA ALA A 8 -15.02 2.04 19.98
C ALA A 8 -14.32 2.50 18.69
N LYS A 9 -13.67 3.68 18.71
CA LYS A 9 -12.94 4.20 17.56
C LYS A 9 -11.71 3.36 17.21
N CYS A 10 -10.97 2.92 18.21
CA CYS A 10 -9.84 2.01 18.00
C CYS A 10 -10.31 0.67 17.40
N SER A 11 -11.43 0.11 17.87
CA SER A 11 -11.98 -1.14 17.33
C SER A 11 -12.38 -1.01 15.85
N GLU A 12 -12.97 0.12 15.46
CA GLU A 12 -13.28 0.40 14.05
C GLU A 12 -12.02 0.42 13.19
N LEU A 13 -10.96 1.10 13.65
CA LEU A 13 -9.68 1.21 12.93
C LEU A 13 -8.93 -0.13 12.86
N LEU A 14 -8.97 -0.92 13.94
CA LEU A 14 -8.38 -2.26 13.95
C LEU A 14 -9.03 -3.17 12.91
N GLY A 15 -10.37 -3.14 12.79
CA GLY A 15 -11.08 -3.88 11.75
C GLY A 15 -10.64 -3.50 10.33
N ALA A 16 -10.35 -2.22 10.09
CA ALA A 16 -9.82 -1.79 8.79
C ALA A 16 -8.40 -2.33 8.53
N VAL A 17 -7.54 -2.36 9.56
CA VAL A 17 -6.18 -2.93 9.45
C VAL A 17 -6.24 -4.43 9.19
N GLU A 18 -7.08 -5.17 9.89
CA GLU A 18 -7.29 -6.61 9.68
C GLU A 18 -7.80 -6.90 8.27
N THR A 19 -8.71 -6.08 7.76
CA THR A 19 -9.22 -6.16 6.39
C THR A 19 -8.11 -5.97 5.37
N LEU A 20 -7.27 -4.93 5.52
CA LEU A 20 -6.11 -4.70 4.65
C LEU A 20 -5.13 -5.88 4.69
N ALA A 21 -4.87 -6.44 5.87
CA ALA A 21 -4.02 -7.61 6.01
C ALA A 21 -4.59 -8.83 5.29
N ALA A 22 -5.93 -9.05 5.34
CA ALA A 22 -6.60 -10.12 4.62
C ALA A 22 -6.51 -9.94 3.09
N VAL A 23 -6.71 -8.71 2.59
CA VAL A 23 -6.51 -8.37 1.17
C VAL A 23 -5.08 -8.66 0.73
N ALA A 24 -4.09 -8.23 1.52
CA ALA A 24 -2.68 -8.50 1.23
C ALA A 24 -2.35 -10.00 1.25
N ALA A 25 -2.87 -10.75 2.23
CA ALA A 25 -2.69 -12.19 2.31
C ALA A 25 -3.28 -12.90 1.07
N ARG A 26 -4.48 -12.52 0.67
CA ARG A 26 -5.13 -13.08 -0.52
C ARG A 26 -4.38 -12.78 -1.82
N LEU A 27 -3.90 -11.54 -1.96
CA LEU A 27 -3.04 -11.13 -3.07
C LEU A 27 -1.72 -11.91 -3.08
N ARG A 28 -1.10 -12.10 -1.91
CA ARG A 28 0.16 -12.84 -1.77
C ARG A 28 0.00 -14.29 -2.25
N LEU A 29 -1.07 -14.96 -1.85
CA LEU A 29 -1.36 -16.31 -2.30
C LEU A 29 -1.49 -16.39 -3.83
N ALA A 30 -2.19 -15.45 -4.43
CA ALA A 30 -2.36 -15.40 -5.89
C ALA A 30 -1.04 -15.06 -6.60
N HIS A 31 -0.30 -14.07 -6.12
CA HIS A 31 0.96 -13.61 -6.71
C HIS A 31 2.05 -14.67 -6.67
N ASP A 32 2.20 -15.37 -5.53
CA ASP A 32 3.25 -16.37 -5.33
C ASP A 32 2.82 -17.77 -5.85
N GLY A 33 1.58 -17.93 -6.32
CA GLY A 33 1.04 -19.22 -6.77
C GLY A 33 0.94 -20.24 -5.65
N ILE A 34 0.72 -19.81 -4.41
CA ILE A 34 0.65 -20.63 -3.20
C ILE A 34 -0.81 -20.88 -2.84
N SER A 35 -1.13 -22.09 -2.41
CA SER A 35 -2.44 -22.42 -1.85
C SER A 35 -2.38 -22.42 -0.33
N ALA A 36 -3.32 -21.74 0.30
CA ALA A 36 -3.54 -21.83 1.73
C ALA A 36 -4.41 -23.07 2.07
N ASP A 37 -4.51 -23.38 3.37
CA ASP A 37 -5.56 -24.25 3.87
C ASP A 37 -6.94 -23.80 3.35
N ALA A 38 -7.79 -24.75 2.94
CA ALA A 38 -9.07 -24.44 2.30
C ALA A 38 -10.00 -23.56 3.17
N ARG A 39 -9.95 -23.73 4.49
CA ARG A 39 -10.74 -22.93 5.43
C ARG A 39 -10.23 -21.51 5.49
N LEU A 40 -8.91 -21.32 5.57
CA LEU A 40 -8.28 -19.99 5.55
C LEU A 40 -8.55 -19.31 4.21
N GLN A 41 -8.39 -20.01 3.08
CA GLN A 41 -8.69 -19.47 1.76
C GLN A 41 -10.12 -18.94 1.69
N SER A 42 -11.10 -19.74 2.12
CA SER A 42 -12.51 -19.35 2.13
C SER A 42 -12.79 -18.14 3.04
N GLN A 43 -12.08 -18.01 4.17
CA GLN A 43 -12.21 -16.86 5.05
C GLN A 43 -11.65 -15.59 4.40
N LEU A 44 -10.48 -15.67 3.77
CA LEU A 44 -9.87 -14.55 3.06
C LEU A 44 -10.75 -14.08 1.89
N ASP A 45 -11.26 -15.01 1.08
CA ASP A 45 -12.16 -14.70 -0.03
C ASP A 45 -13.40 -13.96 0.47
N ARG A 46 -14.04 -14.44 1.55
CA ARG A 46 -15.21 -13.77 2.15
C ARG A 46 -14.90 -12.35 2.66
N ILE A 47 -13.73 -12.13 3.27
CA ILE A 47 -13.35 -10.79 3.74
C ILE A 47 -13.16 -9.85 2.55
N VAL A 48 -12.49 -10.32 1.50
CA VAL A 48 -12.27 -9.52 0.27
C VAL A 48 -13.61 -9.18 -0.39
N ASP A 49 -14.52 -10.13 -0.52
CA ASP A 49 -15.85 -9.92 -1.10
C ASP A 49 -16.72 -8.95 -0.29
N LEU A 50 -16.53 -8.90 1.04
CA LEU A 50 -17.20 -7.91 1.89
C LEU A 50 -16.70 -6.48 1.68
N VAL A 51 -15.45 -6.30 1.24
CA VAL A 51 -14.93 -4.97 0.86
C VAL A 51 -15.57 -4.54 -0.46
N GLU A 52 -15.39 -5.35 -1.48
CA GLU A 52 -15.99 -5.14 -2.81
C GLU A 52 -15.96 -6.48 -3.57
N PRO A 53 -17.08 -6.95 -4.11
CA PRO A 53 -17.09 -8.14 -4.95
C PRO A 53 -16.12 -7.98 -6.13
N ASN A 54 -15.30 -9.00 -6.36
CA ASN A 54 -14.32 -9.03 -7.44
C ASN A 54 -13.18 -8.00 -7.32
N LEU A 55 -12.94 -7.44 -6.12
CA LEU A 55 -11.93 -6.40 -5.87
C LEU A 55 -10.55 -6.71 -6.47
N LEU A 56 -10.16 -7.98 -6.49
CA LEU A 56 -8.84 -8.43 -6.94
C LEU A 56 -8.85 -9.02 -8.36
N GLU A 57 -10.00 -9.05 -9.03
CA GLU A 57 -10.10 -9.59 -10.38
C GLU A 57 -9.44 -8.68 -11.41
N GLY A 58 -8.85 -9.29 -12.44
CA GLY A 58 -8.22 -8.58 -13.54
C GLY A 58 -6.87 -7.93 -13.22
N LEU A 59 -6.35 -8.05 -11.99
CA LEU A 59 -5.02 -7.58 -11.66
C LEU A 59 -3.96 -8.51 -12.26
N ASP A 60 -3.07 -7.94 -13.09
CA ASP A 60 -1.89 -8.65 -13.54
C ASP A 60 -0.86 -8.81 -12.41
N HIS A 61 0.17 -9.65 -12.64
CA HIS A 61 1.20 -9.95 -11.65
C HIS A 61 1.96 -8.70 -11.17
N ALA A 62 2.21 -7.73 -12.04
CA ALA A 62 2.89 -6.50 -11.68
C ALA A 62 2.00 -5.60 -10.79
N GLN A 63 0.72 -5.50 -11.13
CA GLN A 63 -0.27 -4.76 -10.34
C GLN A 63 -0.46 -5.38 -8.95
N GLN A 64 -0.53 -6.70 -8.85
CA GLN A 64 -0.57 -7.42 -7.58
C GLN A 64 0.65 -7.10 -6.71
N ALA A 65 1.86 -7.13 -7.28
CA ALA A 65 3.10 -6.79 -6.58
C ALA A 65 3.09 -5.37 -6.00
N VAL A 66 2.54 -4.41 -6.75
CA VAL A 66 2.44 -3.00 -6.30
C VAL A 66 1.52 -2.86 -5.09
N VAL A 67 0.32 -3.42 -5.17
CA VAL A 67 -0.64 -3.34 -4.06
C VAL A 67 -0.10 -4.05 -2.82
N LEU A 68 0.54 -5.22 -2.99
CA LEU A 68 1.22 -5.93 -1.91
C LEU A 68 2.32 -5.09 -1.26
N ALA A 69 3.15 -4.43 -2.07
CA ALA A 69 4.21 -3.57 -1.58
C ALA A 69 3.65 -2.39 -0.79
N ASP A 70 2.65 -1.69 -1.32
CA ASP A 70 1.99 -0.55 -0.66
C ASP A 70 1.42 -0.94 0.72
N ILE A 71 0.64 -2.03 0.79
CA ILE A 71 0.04 -2.49 2.05
C ILE A 71 1.12 -2.93 3.03
N SER A 72 2.05 -3.77 2.60
CA SER A 72 3.09 -4.33 3.47
C SER A 72 3.98 -3.24 4.04
N THR A 73 4.39 -2.27 3.23
CA THR A 73 5.21 -1.14 3.67
C THR A 73 4.46 -0.27 4.67
N THR A 74 3.20 0.06 4.39
CA THR A 74 2.38 0.88 5.29
C THR A 74 2.22 0.22 6.66
N LEU A 75 1.93 -1.08 6.69
CA LEU A 75 1.78 -1.81 7.96
C LEU A 75 3.10 -1.89 8.74
N ARG A 76 4.24 -2.13 8.07
CA ARG A 76 5.57 -2.14 8.72
C ARG A 76 5.95 -0.77 9.28
N GLN A 77 5.78 0.29 8.48
CA GLN A 77 6.04 1.65 8.95
C GLN A 77 5.15 2.06 10.13
N SER A 78 3.90 1.58 10.15
CA SER A 78 2.99 1.81 11.27
C SER A 78 3.45 1.10 12.55
N LEU A 79 4.02 -0.10 12.41
CA LEU A 79 4.60 -0.84 13.52
C LEU A 79 5.82 -0.13 14.11
N ASP A 80 6.68 0.44 13.26
CA ASP A 80 7.85 1.22 13.70
C ASP A 80 7.45 2.43 14.56
N PHE A 81 6.32 3.08 14.27
CA PHE A 81 5.80 4.16 15.13
C PHE A 81 5.35 3.67 16.50
N LEU A 82 4.85 2.46 16.58
CA LEU A 82 4.43 1.84 17.84
C LEU A 82 5.64 1.42 18.68
N GLU A 83 6.68 0.88 18.04
CA GLU A 83 7.88 0.35 18.71
C GLU A 83 8.82 1.46 19.17
N ASP A 84 8.99 2.52 18.36
CA ASP A 84 9.80 3.70 18.70
C ASP A 84 9.05 5.01 18.41
N PRO A 85 8.15 5.43 19.33
CA PRO A 85 7.39 6.67 19.16
C PRO A 85 8.27 7.93 19.32
N SER A 86 9.48 7.80 19.84
CA SER A 86 10.42 8.88 20.08
C SER A 86 11.45 9.08 18.97
N ARG A 87 11.42 8.25 17.92
CA ARG A 87 12.41 8.33 16.84
C ARG A 87 12.44 9.72 16.21
N PRO A 88 13.63 10.20 15.78
CA PRO A 88 13.74 11.49 15.13
C PRO A 88 12.90 11.53 13.84
N PRO A 89 12.38 12.71 13.45
CA PRO A 89 11.66 12.85 12.20
C PRO A 89 12.60 12.58 11.00
N GLY A 90 12.07 11.95 9.97
CA GLY A 90 12.80 11.65 8.75
C GLY A 90 12.69 10.18 8.33
N TRP A 91 13.35 9.86 7.24
CA TRP A 91 13.42 8.51 6.71
C TRP A 91 14.63 7.80 7.33
N HIS A 92 14.37 6.83 8.19
CA HIS A 92 15.40 6.06 8.91
C HIS A 92 15.21 4.54 8.75
N HIS A 93 14.51 4.12 7.69
CA HIS A 93 14.33 2.69 7.43
C HIS A 93 15.57 2.12 6.75
N ASP A 94 16.17 1.11 7.37
CA ASP A 94 17.28 0.30 6.86
C ASP A 94 16.87 -1.16 6.60
N ASP A 95 15.63 -1.54 6.93
CA ASP A 95 15.07 -2.85 6.57
C ASP A 95 15.03 -3.00 5.05
N PRO A 96 15.80 -3.97 4.47
CA PRO A 96 15.83 -4.18 3.03
C PRO A 96 14.46 -4.42 2.39
N ALA A 97 13.54 -5.05 3.14
CA ALA A 97 12.19 -5.30 2.63
C ALA A 97 11.34 -4.03 2.53
N VAL A 98 11.53 -3.08 3.46
CA VAL A 98 10.89 -1.76 3.40
C VAL A 98 11.47 -0.95 2.23
N LEU A 99 12.79 -0.93 2.07
CA LEU A 99 13.47 -0.24 0.97
C LEU A 99 13.04 -0.77 -0.40
N ASP A 100 13.04 -2.10 -0.60
CA ASP A 100 12.61 -2.73 -1.86
C ASP A 100 11.13 -2.42 -2.16
N SER A 101 10.26 -2.48 -1.15
CA SER A 101 8.84 -2.15 -1.31
C SER A 101 8.63 -0.69 -1.71
N GLN A 102 9.38 0.24 -1.13
CA GLN A 102 9.33 1.66 -1.51
C GLN A 102 9.84 1.88 -2.94
N GLY A 103 10.92 1.22 -3.33
CA GLY A 103 11.42 1.25 -4.71
C GLY A 103 10.38 0.74 -5.71
N ARG A 104 9.68 -0.35 -5.39
CA ARG A 104 8.59 -0.88 -6.22
C ARG A 104 7.41 0.09 -6.34
N ALA A 105 6.99 0.70 -5.23
CA ALA A 105 5.91 1.70 -5.20
C ALA A 105 6.28 2.95 -6.02
N SER A 106 7.55 3.34 -6.02
CA SER A 106 8.06 4.51 -6.75
C SER A 106 7.97 4.36 -8.27
N LYS A 107 7.99 3.15 -8.81
CA LYS A 107 7.84 2.91 -10.26
C LYS A 107 6.54 3.48 -10.85
N HIS A 108 5.53 3.68 -10.03
CA HIS A 108 4.23 4.21 -10.45
C HIS A 108 4.09 5.72 -10.27
N ILE A 109 5.15 6.42 -9.85
CA ILE A 109 5.07 7.88 -9.62
C ILE A 109 4.68 8.63 -10.88
N ILE A 110 5.18 8.21 -12.04
CA ILE A 110 4.83 8.83 -13.33
C ILE A 110 3.35 8.70 -13.62
N SER A 111 2.77 7.52 -13.44
CA SER A 111 1.32 7.30 -13.63
C SER A 111 0.50 8.14 -12.65
N ARG A 112 0.95 8.28 -11.41
CA ARG A 112 0.31 9.14 -10.40
C ARG A 112 0.40 10.62 -10.80
N ILE A 113 1.54 11.10 -11.28
CA ILE A 113 1.71 12.47 -11.79
C ILE A 113 0.78 12.72 -12.99
N GLN A 114 0.71 11.79 -13.93
CA GLN A 114 -0.21 11.87 -15.08
C GLN A 114 -1.68 11.93 -14.63
N ALA A 115 -2.07 11.11 -13.67
CA ALA A 115 -3.43 11.15 -13.09
C ALA A 115 -3.74 12.49 -12.41
N ILE A 116 -2.78 13.09 -11.70
CA ILE A 116 -2.92 14.43 -11.12
C ILE A 116 -3.04 15.49 -12.23
N ALA A 117 -2.27 15.36 -13.29
CA ALA A 117 -2.27 16.29 -14.42
C ALA A 117 -3.64 16.37 -15.12
N THR A 118 -4.44 15.31 -15.10
CA THR A 118 -5.82 15.38 -15.63
C THR A 118 -6.69 16.43 -14.94
N LYS A 119 -6.36 16.75 -13.66
CA LYS A 119 -7.08 17.73 -12.83
C LYS A 119 -6.32 19.05 -12.66
N ARG A 120 -5.15 19.23 -13.29
CA ARG A 120 -4.26 20.38 -13.16
C ARG A 120 -3.72 20.79 -14.53
N SER A 121 -4.43 21.71 -15.19
CA SER A 121 -4.13 22.14 -16.57
C SER A 121 -2.67 22.57 -16.78
N ARG A 122 -2.11 23.36 -15.85
CA ARG A 122 -0.71 23.82 -15.94
C ARG A 122 0.28 22.64 -15.87
N LEU A 123 0.02 21.63 -15.03
CA LEU A 123 0.88 20.44 -14.97
C LEU A 123 0.75 19.62 -16.25
N ALA A 124 -0.47 19.46 -16.76
CA ALA A 124 -0.71 18.78 -18.03
C ALA A 124 -0.01 19.46 -19.20
N GLU A 125 0.06 20.77 -19.20
CA GLU A 125 0.79 21.54 -20.21
C GLU A 125 2.29 21.34 -20.10
N LEU A 126 2.87 21.41 -18.91
CA LEU A 126 4.30 21.16 -18.66
C LEU A 126 4.72 19.75 -19.07
N LEU A 127 3.89 18.73 -18.80
CA LEU A 127 4.20 17.34 -19.18
C LEU A 127 4.14 17.08 -20.68
N ARG A 128 3.51 17.97 -21.48
CA ARG A 128 3.47 17.87 -22.94
C ARG A 128 4.67 18.54 -23.63
N GLN A 129 5.39 19.38 -22.92
CA GLN A 129 6.55 20.09 -23.47
C GLN A 129 7.80 19.24 -23.34
N PRO A 130 8.72 19.28 -24.34
CA PRO A 130 10.05 18.73 -24.17
C PRO A 130 10.73 19.40 -22.98
N GLY A 131 11.25 18.61 -22.06
CA GLY A 131 11.87 19.14 -20.85
C GLY A 131 12.75 18.10 -20.16
N ALA A 132 13.48 18.56 -19.13
CA ALA A 132 14.21 17.68 -18.23
C ALA A 132 13.37 17.43 -16.98
N PHE A 133 13.36 16.20 -16.50
CA PHE A 133 12.79 15.82 -15.22
C PHE A 133 13.95 15.62 -14.22
N LEU A 134 13.87 16.30 -13.09
CA LEU A 134 14.81 16.12 -12.00
C LEU A 134 14.08 15.43 -10.85
N ASP A 135 14.56 14.25 -10.50
CA ASP A 135 14.15 13.54 -9.30
C ASP A 135 15.23 13.68 -8.22
N ILE A 136 14.84 14.14 -7.05
CA ILE A 136 15.75 14.32 -5.91
C ILE A 136 15.30 13.37 -4.80
N GLY A 137 16.20 12.47 -4.40
CA GLY A 137 15.92 11.49 -3.36
C GLY A 137 15.24 10.23 -3.89
N THR A 138 15.66 9.76 -5.05
CA THR A 138 15.16 8.54 -5.72
C THR A 138 15.21 7.27 -4.85
N GLY A 139 15.87 7.32 -3.70
CA GLY A 139 15.96 6.17 -2.78
C GLY A 139 16.81 5.05 -3.39
N VAL A 140 16.20 3.91 -3.59
CA VAL A 140 16.87 2.70 -4.15
C VAL A 140 16.94 2.68 -5.68
N GLY A 141 16.54 3.75 -6.32
CA GLY A 141 16.67 3.91 -7.78
C GLY A 141 15.43 3.55 -8.57
#